data_5e465a306a26914d10bdb268ba4e23ca
#
_entry.id   5e465a306a26914d10bdb268ba4e23ca
#
_cell.length_a   1.000
_cell.length_b   1.000
_cell.length_c   1.000
_cell.angle_alpha   90.00
_cell.angle_beta   90.00
_cell.angle_gamma   90.00
#
_symmetry.space_group_name_H-M   'P 1'
#
loop_
_entity.id
_entity.type
_entity.pdbx_description
1 polymer ?
#
loop_
_entity_poly.entity_id
_entity_poly.type
_entity_poly.pdbx_seq_one_letter_code
_entity_poly.pdbx_strand_id
1 'polypeptide(L)'
;MRAPDENAYTMAATAVLRLIQAYDIDPRRVGYFALGTESSTDNSTGAVIVKGMVNDALRALGAPPLARHCEVPEFKHACLGGVYAMKAAARYVALDGADKLAIVVCADIAEYARGSSGEPTQGAGAVAMLLESEPKLLAFDLTRAGSASDYRGPDFRKPFARYAGQTPSSHGQIRDFPIFNGKYSTSCYLDETLLAMADMFEKDTGVASTARWSKTAAAFLHRPYRRMAETGLAAAYLLALARGGSDGHTQLEALARAAGVEPTLLVGELQEWPQLYDPVGNAAADPYPATLETLRALRAHPQYRAQVLDKMRLGDTAMQECGNLYTASMPGWLAAGLEEAASRSAALTGASILAFGYGSGDAAEVVPMTVVEGWEAAAARIDFSVALAGAVDLDQARYQQLHDSLDIDDAVAPRRATFVIDRVGCAQARGALDDRGIEYYRFVR
;
A
#
# COMPACT_ATOMS: atom_id res chain seq x y z
N MET A 1 13.73 -8.64 0.26
CA MET A 1 14.46 -7.91 -0.83
C MET A 1 14.09 -8.52 -2.16
N ARG A 2 14.20 -7.79 -3.26
CA ARG A 2 14.04 -8.30 -4.63
C ARG A 2 15.28 -9.10 -5.07
N ALA A 3 15.14 -9.88 -6.12
CA ALA A 3 16.29 -10.48 -6.76
C ALA A 3 17.08 -9.46 -7.64
N PRO A 4 18.35 -9.73 -7.99
CA PRO A 4 19.21 -8.79 -8.72
C PRO A 4 18.65 -8.35 -10.09
N ASP A 5 18.00 -9.26 -10.79
CA ASP A 5 17.41 -9.05 -12.12
C ASP A 5 15.93 -8.64 -12.09
N GLU A 6 15.43 -8.20 -10.94
CA GLU A 6 14.08 -7.67 -10.74
C GLU A 6 14.09 -6.16 -10.44
N ASN A 7 13.05 -5.49 -10.90
CA ASN A 7 12.69 -4.14 -10.48
C ASN A 7 11.16 -4.04 -10.29
N ALA A 8 10.67 -2.86 -9.96
CA ALA A 8 9.23 -2.64 -9.75
C ALA A 8 8.41 -3.05 -10.99
N TYR A 9 8.91 -2.82 -12.20
CA TYR A 9 8.20 -3.15 -13.44
C TYR A 9 8.14 -4.65 -13.71
N THR A 10 9.21 -5.41 -13.44
CA THR A 10 9.21 -6.87 -13.61
C THR A 10 8.24 -7.53 -12.64
N MET A 11 8.21 -7.07 -11.38
CA MET A 11 7.24 -7.53 -10.38
C MET A 11 5.81 -7.16 -10.77
N ALA A 12 5.57 -5.92 -11.23
CA ALA A 12 4.26 -5.47 -11.69
C ALA A 12 3.76 -6.32 -12.87
N ALA A 13 4.58 -6.53 -13.89
CA ALA A 13 4.22 -7.34 -15.06
C ALA A 13 3.91 -8.79 -14.67
N THR A 14 4.69 -9.37 -13.74
CA THR A 14 4.45 -10.71 -13.21
C THR A 14 3.10 -10.80 -12.50
N ALA A 15 2.79 -9.84 -11.62
CA ALA A 15 1.52 -9.80 -10.90
C ALA A 15 0.32 -9.64 -11.86
N VAL A 16 0.44 -8.79 -12.89
CA VAL A 16 -0.62 -8.60 -13.89
C VAL A 16 -0.83 -9.85 -14.73
N LEU A 17 0.24 -10.51 -15.18
CA LEU A 17 0.12 -11.74 -15.94
C LEU A 17 -0.56 -12.85 -15.13
N ARG A 18 -0.19 -13.02 -13.86
CA ARG A 18 -0.84 -13.96 -12.94
C ARG A 18 -2.32 -13.63 -12.74
N LEU A 19 -2.67 -12.36 -12.55
CA LEU A 19 -4.06 -11.93 -12.44
C LEU A 19 -4.86 -12.29 -13.69
N ILE A 20 -4.34 -12.01 -14.89
CA ILE A 20 -5.01 -12.34 -16.16
C ILE A 20 -5.24 -13.84 -16.27
N GLN A 21 -4.26 -14.66 -15.94
CA GLN A 21 -4.35 -16.11 -16.00
C GLN A 21 -5.27 -16.69 -14.92
N ALA A 22 -5.14 -16.23 -13.67
CA ALA A 22 -5.92 -16.76 -12.56
C ALA A 22 -7.42 -16.49 -12.70
N TYR A 23 -7.79 -15.37 -13.29
CA TYR A 23 -9.20 -14.97 -13.44
C TYR A 23 -9.74 -15.08 -14.86
N ASP A 24 -9.02 -15.71 -15.79
CA ASP A 24 -9.41 -15.89 -17.20
C ASP A 24 -9.85 -14.57 -17.85
N ILE A 25 -9.10 -13.50 -17.59
CA ILE A 25 -9.44 -12.16 -18.09
C ILE A 25 -9.19 -12.10 -19.60
N ASP A 26 -10.19 -11.67 -20.37
CA ASP A 26 -9.97 -11.31 -21.77
C ASP A 26 -9.21 -9.98 -21.85
N PRO A 27 -7.92 -9.99 -22.27
CA PRO A 27 -7.11 -8.78 -22.29
C PRO A 27 -7.66 -7.66 -23.20
N ARG A 28 -8.48 -8.02 -24.20
CA ARG A 28 -9.09 -7.07 -25.13
C ARG A 28 -10.18 -6.23 -24.47
N ARG A 29 -10.75 -6.68 -23.34
CA ARG A 29 -11.74 -5.94 -22.56
C ARG A 29 -11.12 -4.90 -21.62
N VAL A 30 -9.82 -4.93 -21.40
CA VAL A 30 -9.15 -3.99 -20.51
C VAL A 30 -9.06 -2.62 -21.20
N GLY A 31 -9.83 -1.66 -20.68
CA GLY A 31 -9.88 -0.28 -21.17
C GLY A 31 -9.08 0.70 -20.31
N TYR A 32 -8.66 0.28 -19.11
CA TYR A 32 -7.87 1.10 -18.18
C TYR A 32 -6.81 0.24 -17.50
N PHE A 33 -5.56 0.66 -17.57
CA PHE A 33 -4.43 -0.04 -17.00
C PHE A 33 -3.57 0.95 -16.21
N ALA A 34 -3.64 0.93 -14.90
CA ALA A 34 -2.97 1.90 -14.05
C ALA A 34 -1.84 1.26 -13.23
N LEU A 35 -0.73 1.99 -13.09
CA LEU A 35 0.37 1.68 -12.19
C LEU A 35 0.38 2.67 -11.04
N GLY A 36 0.41 2.17 -9.79
CA GLY A 36 0.74 2.93 -8.60
C GLY A 36 2.14 2.54 -8.13
N THR A 37 3.06 3.50 -8.06
CA THR A 37 4.44 3.24 -7.63
C THR A 37 5.12 4.51 -7.12
N GLU A 38 6.03 4.37 -6.16
CA GLU A 38 7.01 5.41 -5.82
C GLU A 38 8.46 4.99 -6.13
N SER A 39 8.63 3.79 -6.71
CA SER A 39 9.94 3.22 -7.04
C SER A 39 10.36 3.48 -8.48
N SER A 40 9.53 4.16 -9.27
CA SER A 40 9.85 4.62 -10.61
C SER A 40 10.58 5.95 -10.55
N THR A 41 11.71 6.06 -11.21
CA THR A 41 12.43 7.31 -11.43
C THR A 41 12.21 7.89 -12.83
N ASP A 42 11.55 7.14 -13.70
CA ASP A 42 11.21 7.57 -15.05
C ASP A 42 10.22 8.74 -15.05
N ASN A 43 10.40 9.63 -16.00
CA ASN A 43 9.52 10.79 -16.14
C ASN A 43 8.20 10.46 -16.83
N SER A 44 8.02 9.24 -17.38
CA SER A 44 6.94 9.15 -18.36
C SER A 44 6.22 7.83 -18.55
N THR A 45 6.76 6.65 -18.28
CA THR A 45 6.19 5.50 -19.01
C THR A 45 6.15 4.16 -18.30
N GLY A 46 6.31 4.12 -17.00
CA GLY A 46 6.34 2.85 -16.26
C GLY A 46 5.13 1.97 -16.54
N ALA A 47 3.93 2.52 -16.51
CA ALA A 47 2.71 1.78 -16.81
C ALA A 47 2.68 1.24 -18.25
N VAL A 48 3.22 1.99 -19.24
CA VAL A 48 3.31 1.55 -20.64
C VAL A 48 4.36 0.45 -20.80
N ILE A 49 5.50 0.55 -20.09
CA ILE A 49 6.53 -0.50 -20.06
C ILE A 49 5.93 -1.80 -19.55
N VAL A 50 5.24 -1.78 -18.41
CA VAL A 50 4.56 -2.96 -17.82
C VAL A 50 3.55 -3.54 -18.80
N LYS A 51 2.71 -2.68 -19.43
CA LYS A 51 1.77 -3.13 -20.47
C LYS A 51 2.48 -3.80 -21.65
N GLY A 52 3.60 -3.27 -22.09
CA GLY A 52 4.42 -3.84 -23.16
C GLY A 52 4.93 -5.23 -22.81
N MET A 53 5.53 -5.37 -21.63
CA MET A 53 6.02 -6.66 -21.12
C MET A 53 4.90 -7.71 -21.05
N VAL A 54 3.74 -7.35 -20.50
CA VAL A 54 2.55 -8.25 -20.42
C VAL A 54 2.09 -8.64 -21.82
N ASN A 55 2.05 -7.72 -22.77
CA ASN A 55 1.69 -8.02 -24.15
C ASN A 55 2.65 -9.01 -24.82
N ASP A 56 3.95 -8.90 -24.56
CA ASP A 56 4.94 -9.83 -25.10
C ASP A 56 4.78 -11.24 -24.51
N ALA A 57 4.52 -11.34 -23.22
CA ALA A 57 4.21 -12.62 -22.59
C ALA A 57 2.92 -13.24 -23.11
N LEU A 58 1.85 -12.45 -23.24
CA LEU A 58 0.58 -12.92 -23.79
C LEU A 58 0.74 -13.48 -25.22
N ARG A 59 1.47 -12.77 -26.09
CA ARG A 59 1.79 -13.27 -27.45
C ARG A 59 2.59 -14.56 -27.40
N ALA A 60 3.61 -14.63 -26.52
CA ALA A 60 4.42 -15.83 -26.35
C ALA A 60 3.61 -17.04 -25.86
N LEU A 61 2.52 -16.80 -25.15
CA LEU A 61 1.57 -17.80 -24.66
C LEU A 61 0.43 -18.08 -25.65
N GLY A 62 0.39 -17.40 -26.80
CA GLY A 62 -0.68 -17.56 -27.81
C GLY A 62 -1.98 -16.84 -27.45
N ALA A 63 -1.96 -15.94 -26.48
CA ALA A 63 -3.10 -15.15 -26.05
C ALA A 63 -3.12 -13.75 -26.74
N PRO A 64 -4.31 -13.12 -26.88
CA PRO A 64 -4.39 -11.77 -27.43
C PRO A 64 -3.73 -10.74 -26.47
N PRO A 65 -3.11 -9.69 -27.01
CA PRO A 65 -2.56 -8.61 -26.20
C PRO A 65 -3.67 -7.75 -25.58
N LEU A 66 -3.32 -6.95 -24.59
CA LEU A 66 -4.16 -5.88 -24.05
C LEU A 66 -4.60 -4.91 -25.16
N ALA A 67 -5.81 -4.37 -25.06
CA ALA A 67 -6.34 -3.45 -26.05
C ALA A 67 -5.40 -2.26 -26.31
N ARG A 68 -5.28 -1.83 -27.56
CA ARG A 68 -4.53 -0.61 -27.90
C ARG A 68 -5.23 0.66 -27.42
N HIS A 69 -6.55 0.66 -27.42
CA HIS A 69 -7.40 1.75 -26.93
C HIS A 69 -7.63 1.62 -25.43
N CYS A 70 -6.56 1.46 -24.68
CA CYS A 70 -6.55 1.35 -23.23
C CYS A 70 -5.86 2.59 -22.65
N GLU A 71 -6.49 3.27 -21.73
CA GLU A 71 -5.86 4.32 -20.95
C GLU A 71 -4.77 3.72 -20.05
N VAL A 72 -3.63 4.40 -19.95
CA VAL A 72 -2.44 3.85 -19.25
C VAL A 72 -1.83 4.90 -18.32
N PRO A 73 -2.54 5.34 -17.27
CA PRO A 73 -2.02 6.32 -16.31
C PRO A 73 -1.06 5.68 -15.30
N GLU A 74 -0.19 6.53 -14.76
CA GLU A 74 0.66 6.22 -13.61
C GLU A 74 0.34 7.18 -12.47
N PHE A 75 0.21 6.65 -11.24
CA PHE A 75 -0.10 7.43 -10.04
C PHE A 75 1.10 7.44 -9.10
N LYS A 76 1.55 8.63 -8.78
CA LYS A 76 2.67 8.86 -7.87
C LYS A 76 2.24 9.79 -6.74
N HIS A 77 2.09 9.23 -5.55
CA HIS A 77 1.88 9.97 -4.31
C HIS A 77 2.43 9.13 -3.15
N ALA A 78 3.74 8.97 -3.11
CA ALA A 78 4.38 8.07 -2.18
C ALA A 78 3.59 6.74 -2.08
N CYS A 79 3.41 6.18 -0.90
CA CYS A 79 2.70 4.93 -0.70
C CYS A 79 1.18 4.96 -1.04
N LEU A 80 0.59 6.14 -1.22
CA LEU A 80 -0.85 6.30 -1.51
C LEU A 80 -1.19 6.15 -3.01
N GLY A 81 -0.19 6.22 -3.91
CA GLY A 81 -0.41 6.18 -5.35
C GLY A 81 -1.30 5.03 -5.82
N GLY A 82 -1.17 3.85 -5.20
CA GLY A 82 -2.00 2.69 -5.50
C GLY A 82 -3.49 2.89 -5.15
N VAL A 83 -3.80 3.53 -4.03
CA VAL A 83 -5.19 3.81 -3.62
C VAL A 83 -5.83 4.84 -4.55
N TYR A 84 -5.09 5.87 -4.97
CA TYR A 84 -5.56 6.80 -5.98
C TYR A 84 -5.81 6.11 -7.32
N ALA A 85 -4.93 5.21 -7.75
CA ALA A 85 -5.14 4.39 -8.94
C ALA A 85 -6.41 3.53 -8.84
N MET A 86 -6.65 2.89 -7.68
CA MET A 86 -7.88 2.12 -7.43
C MET A 86 -9.13 3.00 -7.50
N LYS A 87 -9.11 4.18 -6.87
CA LYS A 87 -10.26 5.12 -6.90
C LYS A 87 -10.51 5.65 -8.32
N ALA A 88 -9.46 5.93 -9.09
CA ALA A 88 -9.59 6.36 -10.48
C ALA A 88 -10.17 5.24 -11.37
N ALA A 89 -9.65 4.02 -11.25
CA ALA A 89 -10.14 2.86 -11.97
C ALA A 89 -11.61 2.53 -11.61
N ALA A 90 -11.98 2.64 -10.33
CA ALA A 90 -13.37 2.44 -9.90
C ALA A 90 -14.32 3.48 -10.50
N ARG A 91 -13.89 4.75 -10.61
CA ARG A 91 -14.66 5.80 -11.30
C ARG A 91 -14.76 5.50 -12.80
N TYR A 92 -13.68 5.05 -13.43
CA TYR A 92 -13.68 4.69 -14.83
C TYR A 92 -14.72 3.60 -15.13
N VAL A 93 -14.70 2.47 -14.43
CA VAL A 93 -15.67 1.38 -14.67
C VAL A 93 -17.11 1.74 -14.26
N ALA A 94 -17.29 2.71 -13.40
CA ALA A 94 -18.61 3.20 -12.99
C ALA A 94 -19.22 4.24 -13.96
N LEU A 95 -18.40 4.87 -14.80
CA LEU A 95 -18.82 5.98 -15.68
C LEU A 95 -18.59 5.61 -17.16
N ASP A 96 -17.45 6.04 -17.71
CA ASP A 96 -17.16 5.96 -19.14
C ASP A 96 -16.62 4.60 -19.61
N GLY A 97 -16.20 3.76 -18.70
CA GLY A 97 -15.74 2.39 -18.94
C GLY A 97 -16.67 1.30 -18.39
N ALA A 98 -17.99 1.54 -18.33
CA ALA A 98 -18.93 0.61 -17.67
C ALA A 98 -18.99 -0.81 -18.27
N ASP A 99 -18.67 -0.97 -19.55
CA ASP A 99 -18.59 -2.27 -20.25
C ASP A 99 -17.16 -2.83 -20.34
N LYS A 100 -16.19 -2.13 -19.77
CA LYS A 100 -14.77 -2.46 -19.77
C LYS A 100 -14.31 -3.00 -18.43
N LEU A 101 -13.08 -3.47 -18.43
CA LEU A 101 -12.34 -3.87 -17.24
C LEU A 101 -11.23 -2.85 -16.98
N ALA A 102 -10.90 -2.65 -15.72
CA ALA A 102 -9.72 -1.91 -15.33
C ALA A 102 -8.76 -2.81 -14.55
N ILE A 103 -7.47 -2.72 -14.86
CA ILE A 103 -6.41 -3.36 -14.08
C ILE A 103 -5.63 -2.25 -13.39
N VAL A 104 -5.46 -2.39 -12.09
CA VAL A 104 -4.56 -1.58 -11.27
C VAL A 104 -3.47 -2.48 -10.75
N VAL A 105 -2.21 -2.07 -10.93
CA VAL A 105 -1.08 -2.75 -10.30
C VAL A 105 -0.32 -1.76 -9.42
N CYS A 106 0.00 -2.19 -8.21
CA CYS A 106 0.86 -1.50 -7.27
C CYS A 106 2.17 -2.27 -7.17
N ALA A 107 3.30 -1.61 -7.30
CA ALA A 107 4.59 -2.30 -7.28
C ALA A 107 5.70 -1.40 -6.77
N ASP A 108 6.41 -1.85 -5.74
CA ASP A 108 7.47 -1.05 -5.14
C ASP A 108 8.61 -1.89 -4.56
N ILE A 109 9.71 -1.18 -4.32
CA ILE A 109 10.90 -1.66 -3.63
C ILE A 109 11.22 -0.67 -2.52
N ALA A 110 10.98 -1.08 -1.28
CA ALA A 110 11.34 -0.31 -0.10
C ALA A 110 12.75 -0.70 0.33
N GLU A 111 13.72 0.11 -0.03
CA GLU A 111 15.13 -0.03 0.37
C GLU A 111 15.54 1.17 1.23
N TYR A 112 16.36 0.90 2.26
CA TYR A 112 16.86 1.90 3.19
C TYR A 112 18.37 1.75 3.37
N ALA A 113 19.03 2.83 3.82
CA ALA A 113 20.45 2.75 4.13
C ALA A 113 20.71 1.72 5.25
N ARG A 114 21.79 0.95 5.11
CA ARG A 114 22.22 0.00 6.15
C ARG A 114 22.50 0.72 7.46
N GLY A 115 22.08 0.10 8.56
CA GLY A 115 22.19 0.66 9.91
C GLY A 115 21.15 1.73 10.23
N SER A 116 20.27 2.08 9.28
CA SER A 116 19.15 2.99 9.55
C SER A 116 18.03 2.27 10.30
N SER A 117 17.20 3.02 11.00
CA SER A 117 16.01 2.47 11.68
C SER A 117 14.95 1.93 10.71
N GLY A 118 15.03 2.28 9.42
CA GLY A 118 14.16 1.76 8.37
C GLY A 118 14.59 0.40 7.82
N GLU A 119 15.87 0.04 7.91
CA GLU A 119 16.41 -1.19 7.31
C GLU A 119 15.63 -2.46 7.67
N PRO A 120 15.21 -2.70 8.93
CA PRO A 120 14.42 -3.89 9.27
C PRO A 120 13.02 -3.93 8.65
N THR A 121 12.54 -2.84 8.09
CA THR A 121 11.22 -2.74 7.47
C THR A 121 11.25 -2.87 5.95
N GLN A 122 12.40 -3.16 5.35
CA GLN A 122 12.54 -3.30 3.90
C GLN A 122 11.61 -4.36 3.32
N GLY A 123 11.11 -4.11 2.13
CA GLY A 123 10.25 -5.03 1.40
C GLY A 123 10.26 -4.76 -0.09
N ALA A 124 9.81 -5.72 -0.87
CA ALA A 124 9.60 -5.56 -2.30
C ALA A 124 8.45 -6.46 -2.75
N GLY A 125 7.61 -5.95 -3.63
CA GLY A 125 6.49 -6.74 -4.14
C GLY A 125 5.55 -5.96 -5.03
N ALA A 126 4.64 -6.70 -5.65
CA ALA A 126 3.59 -6.15 -6.49
C ALA A 126 2.26 -6.85 -6.24
N VAL A 127 1.17 -6.08 -6.36
CA VAL A 127 -0.20 -6.59 -6.27
C VAL A 127 -1.00 -6.05 -7.44
N ALA A 128 -1.57 -6.92 -8.24
CA ALA A 128 -2.47 -6.55 -9.33
C ALA A 128 -3.93 -6.82 -8.94
N MET A 129 -4.82 -5.92 -9.33
CA MET A 129 -6.24 -5.95 -8.99
C MET A 129 -7.07 -5.73 -10.25
N LEU A 130 -8.15 -6.49 -10.37
CA LEU A 130 -9.19 -6.29 -11.39
C LEU A 130 -10.32 -5.46 -10.78
N LEU A 131 -10.71 -4.41 -11.48
CA LEU A 131 -11.91 -3.63 -11.16
C LEU A 131 -12.91 -3.75 -12.30
N GLU A 132 -14.16 -3.98 -11.93
CA GLU A 132 -15.29 -4.15 -12.86
C GLU A 132 -16.57 -3.55 -12.23
N SER A 133 -17.57 -3.25 -13.05
CA SER A 133 -18.83 -2.66 -12.59
C SER A 133 -19.65 -3.62 -11.72
N GLU A 134 -19.47 -4.94 -11.91
CA GLU A 134 -20.09 -5.99 -11.10
C GLU A 134 -19.01 -6.70 -10.26
N PRO A 135 -18.66 -6.17 -9.08
CA PRO A 135 -17.54 -6.67 -8.29
C PRO A 135 -17.79 -8.09 -7.79
N LYS A 136 -16.71 -8.91 -7.69
CA LYS A 136 -16.78 -10.30 -7.24
C LYS A 136 -16.09 -10.56 -5.90
N LEU A 137 -15.42 -9.56 -5.36
CA LEU A 137 -14.80 -9.62 -4.03
C LEU A 137 -15.37 -8.54 -3.12
N LEU A 138 -15.20 -7.28 -3.53
CA LEU A 138 -15.49 -6.10 -2.73
C LEU A 138 -16.18 -5.02 -3.57
N ALA A 139 -17.29 -4.51 -3.08
CA ALA A 139 -17.90 -3.30 -3.60
C ALA A 139 -17.33 -2.07 -2.89
N PHE A 140 -16.79 -1.10 -3.64
CA PHE A 140 -16.26 0.15 -3.11
C PHE A 140 -17.37 1.19 -2.93
N ASP A 141 -17.38 1.87 -1.79
CA ASP A 141 -18.24 3.02 -1.57
C ASP A 141 -17.43 4.32 -1.66
N LEU A 142 -17.26 4.80 -2.88
CA LEU A 142 -16.50 6.03 -3.12
C LEU A 142 -17.22 7.29 -2.65
N THR A 143 -18.55 7.25 -2.49
CA THR A 143 -19.34 8.41 -2.05
C THR A 143 -19.10 8.74 -0.59
N ARG A 144 -18.75 7.74 0.21
CA ARG A 144 -18.41 7.86 1.63
C ARG A 144 -16.91 7.79 1.90
N ALA A 145 -16.08 7.64 0.88
CA ALA A 145 -14.64 7.64 1.06
C ALA A 145 -14.16 8.97 1.64
N GLY A 146 -13.39 8.91 2.72
CA GLY A 146 -12.78 10.07 3.34
C GLY A 146 -11.38 10.34 2.82
N SER A 147 -11.00 11.60 2.74
CA SER A 147 -9.71 12.07 2.22
C SER A 147 -9.15 13.17 3.10
N ALA A 148 -7.83 13.19 3.26
CA ALA A 148 -7.11 14.30 3.89
C ALA A 148 -5.79 14.52 3.17
N SER A 149 -5.27 15.75 3.18
CA SER A 149 -3.95 16.05 2.63
C SER A 149 -3.40 17.35 3.18
N ASP A 150 -2.09 17.38 3.45
CA ASP A 150 -1.38 18.59 3.86
C ASP A 150 0.07 18.55 3.33
N TYR A 151 0.74 19.72 3.28
CA TYR A 151 2.14 19.77 2.90
C TYR A 151 3.04 19.61 4.12
N ARG A 152 3.78 18.51 4.14
CA ARG A 152 4.74 18.18 5.21
C ARG A 152 6.09 17.75 4.63
N GLY A 153 6.78 18.74 4.09
CA GLY A 153 8.06 18.53 3.38
C GLY A 153 9.12 17.74 4.12
N PRO A 154 9.27 17.89 5.47
CA PRO A 154 10.25 17.15 6.25
C PRO A 154 9.87 15.72 6.63
N ASP A 155 8.68 15.24 6.25
CA ASP A 155 8.31 13.83 6.43
C ASP A 155 9.21 12.92 5.57
N PHE A 156 8.81 11.74 5.30
CA PHE A 156 9.51 10.80 4.44
C PHE A 156 9.64 11.34 3.00
N ARG A 157 10.87 11.44 2.47
CA ARG A 157 11.15 11.92 1.10
C ARG A 157 12.32 11.20 0.47
N LYS A 158 12.23 11.04 -0.86
CA LYS A 158 13.38 10.77 -1.72
C LYS A 158 13.83 12.09 -2.35
N PRO A 159 14.92 12.71 -1.87
CA PRO A 159 15.42 13.95 -2.43
C PRO A 159 15.89 13.73 -3.87
N PHE A 160 15.86 14.78 -4.70
CA PHE A 160 16.55 14.71 -5.99
C PHE A 160 18.03 14.38 -5.79
N ALA A 161 18.54 13.39 -6.49
CA ALA A 161 19.93 12.94 -6.38
C ALA A 161 20.95 14.09 -6.46
N ARG A 162 20.70 15.09 -7.33
CA ARG A 162 21.52 16.29 -7.48
C ARG A 162 21.59 17.17 -6.22
N TYR A 163 20.65 17.06 -5.29
CA TYR A 163 20.65 17.83 -4.03
C TYR A 163 21.05 16.99 -2.83
N ALA A 164 21.01 15.66 -2.96
CA ALA A 164 21.30 14.76 -1.84
C ALA A 164 22.78 14.67 -1.48
N GLY A 165 23.68 15.27 -2.29
CA GLY A 165 25.13 15.20 -2.06
C GLY A 165 25.68 13.78 -2.11
N GLN A 166 24.95 12.86 -2.72
CA GLN A 166 25.34 11.45 -2.76
C GLN A 166 26.55 11.26 -3.67
N THR A 167 27.58 10.66 -3.11
CA THR A 167 28.70 10.15 -3.91
C THR A 167 28.25 8.80 -4.50
N PRO A 168 28.47 8.54 -5.79
CA PRO A 168 28.21 7.23 -6.35
C PRO A 168 28.89 6.14 -5.52
N SER A 169 28.23 4.99 -5.35
CA SER A 169 28.83 3.83 -4.71
C SER A 169 30.11 3.43 -5.46
N SER A 170 30.95 2.56 -4.86
CA SER A 170 32.14 2.00 -5.51
C SER A 170 31.84 1.34 -6.87
N HIS A 171 30.58 1.03 -7.16
CA HIS A 171 30.08 0.46 -8.42
C HIS A 171 29.38 1.50 -9.32
N GLY A 172 29.50 2.80 -9.02
CA GLY A 172 28.90 3.87 -9.84
C GLY A 172 27.38 4.03 -9.71
N GLN A 173 26.75 3.30 -8.82
CA GLN A 173 25.29 3.38 -8.62
C GLN A 173 24.92 4.50 -7.63
N ILE A 174 23.97 5.32 -8.02
CA ILE A 174 23.31 6.28 -7.11
C ILE A 174 22.12 5.56 -6.48
N ARG A 175 22.13 5.46 -5.14
CA ARG A 175 21.03 4.83 -4.41
C ARG A 175 20.01 5.88 -4.01
N ASP A 176 18.76 5.58 -4.33
CA ASP A 176 17.62 6.44 -4.05
C ASP A 176 17.00 6.11 -2.67
N PHE A 177 17.82 6.24 -1.61
CA PHE A 177 17.34 5.99 -0.25
C PHE A 177 16.50 7.16 0.26
N PRO A 178 15.39 6.87 0.95
CA PRO A 178 14.57 7.92 1.54
C PRO A 178 15.25 8.52 2.78
N ILE A 179 14.97 9.80 3.00
CA ILE A 179 15.20 10.50 4.27
C ILE A 179 13.87 10.54 5.02
N PHE A 180 13.88 10.24 6.30
CA PHE A 180 12.68 10.24 7.13
C PHE A 180 12.99 10.67 8.58
N ASN A 181 11.98 11.21 9.24
CA ASN A 181 12.08 11.80 10.59
C ASN A 181 11.20 11.03 11.58
N GLY A 182 11.54 9.81 11.89
CA GLY A 182 10.92 8.84 12.78
C GLY A 182 9.63 9.24 13.54
N LYS A 183 9.76 10.01 14.62
CA LYS A 183 8.58 10.46 15.40
C LYS A 183 7.66 11.37 14.61
N TYR A 184 8.21 12.29 13.83
CA TYR A 184 7.43 13.21 13.00
C TYR A 184 6.63 12.45 11.96
N SER A 185 7.24 11.50 11.25
CA SER A 185 6.54 10.66 10.29
C SER A 185 5.42 9.82 10.93
N THR A 186 5.60 9.39 12.18
CA THR A 186 4.54 8.71 12.93
C THR A 186 3.39 9.65 13.26
N SER A 187 3.68 10.89 13.64
CA SER A 187 2.64 11.89 13.92
C SER A 187 1.90 12.32 12.65
N CYS A 188 2.61 12.45 11.52
CA CYS A 188 2.01 12.69 10.20
C CYS A 188 1.04 11.58 9.80
N TYR A 189 1.47 10.32 9.93
CA TYR A 189 0.63 9.17 9.66
C TYR A 189 -0.64 9.16 10.51
N LEU A 190 -0.50 9.45 11.80
CA LEU A 190 -1.63 9.48 12.74
C LEU A 190 -2.61 10.58 12.37
N ASP A 191 -2.12 11.78 12.16
CA ASP A 191 -2.91 12.97 11.87
C ASP A 191 -3.74 12.80 10.60
N GLU A 192 -3.10 12.48 9.48
CA GLU A 192 -3.80 12.30 8.20
C GLU A 192 -4.79 11.13 8.22
N THR A 193 -4.44 10.04 8.92
CA THR A 193 -5.35 8.91 9.09
C THR A 193 -6.60 9.32 9.86
N LEU A 194 -6.46 10.11 10.93
CA LEU A 194 -7.57 10.62 11.72
C LEU A 194 -8.42 11.60 10.92
N LEU A 195 -7.80 12.53 10.17
CA LEU A 195 -8.50 13.49 9.33
C LEU A 195 -9.30 12.81 8.21
N ALA A 196 -8.71 11.85 7.50
CA ALA A 196 -9.41 11.08 6.48
C ALA A 196 -10.57 10.26 7.07
N MET A 197 -10.39 9.69 8.26
CA MET A 197 -11.46 8.97 8.96
C MET A 197 -12.58 9.92 9.43
N ALA A 198 -12.24 11.14 9.84
CA ALA A 198 -13.20 12.17 10.21
C ALA A 198 -14.07 12.58 9.01
N ASP A 199 -13.43 12.85 7.86
CA ASP A 199 -14.14 13.17 6.60
C ASP A 199 -15.07 12.03 6.16
N MET A 200 -14.62 10.75 6.31
CA MET A 200 -15.49 9.60 6.06
C MET A 200 -16.72 9.59 6.98
N PHE A 201 -16.55 9.86 8.28
CA PHE A 201 -17.67 9.91 9.22
C PHE A 201 -18.64 11.06 8.89
N GLU A 202 -18.15 12.20 8.43
CA GLU A 202 -18.98 13.34 8.02
C GLU A 202 -19.82 13.02 6.77
N LYS A 203 -19.27 12.25 5.84
CA LYS A 203 -19.97 11.78 4.63
C LYS A 203 -20.96 10.65 4.90
N ASP A 204 -20.76 9.87 5.96
CA ASP A 204 -21.62 8.74 6.33
C ASP A 204 -22.82 9.21 7.17
N THR A 205 -23.57 10.16 6.63
CA THR A 205 -24.72 10.78 7.30
C THR A 205 -25.78 9.74 7.69
N GLY A 206 -26.29 9.85 8.92
CA GLY A 206 -27.35 8.97 9.44
C GLY A 206 -26.84 7.69 10.12
N VAL A 207 -25.54 7.45 10.19
CA VAL A 207 -24.94 6.34 10.96
C VAL A 207 -23.97 6.90 12.00
N ALA A 208 -24.21 6.61 13.27
CA ALA A 208 -23.28 7.01 14.32
C ALA A 208 -21.89 6.35 14.08
N SER A 209 -20.81 7.10 14.30
CA SER A 209 -19.43 6.62 14.09
C SER A 209 -19.11 5.35 14.88
N THR A 210 -19.63 5.22 16.12
CA THR A 210 -19.51 4.00 16.93
C THR A 210 -20.25 2.81 16.31
N ALA A 211 -21.41 3.04 15.70
CA ALA A 211 -22.15 1.99 15.00
C ALA A 211 -21.45 1.57 13.70
N ARG A 212 -20.88 2.53 12.98
CA ARG A 212 -20.02 2.25 11.81
C ARG A 212 -18.81 1.42 12.22
N TRP A 213 -18.11 1.83 13.26
CA TRP A 213 -16.97 1.10 13.80
C TRP A 213 -17.32 -0.34 14.21
N SER A 214 -18.41 -0.51 14.94
CA SER A 214 -18.88 -1.83 15.39
C SER A 214 -19.20 -2.77 14.24
N LYS A 215 -19.76 -2.25 13.13
CA LYS A 215 -20.08 -3.02 11.93
C LYS A 215 -18.84 -3.35 11.08
N THR A 216 -17.71 -2.68 11.30
CA THR A 216 -16.45 -2.96 10.56
C THR A 216 -15.90 -4.30 11.02
N ALA A 217 -15.92 -5.29 10.13
CA ALA A 217 -15.44 -6.64 10.40
C ALA A 217 -13.91 -6.73 10.29
N ALA A 218 -13.30 -6.00 9.34
CA ALA A 218 -11.87 -5.96 9.14
C ALA A 218 -11.40 -4.58 8.67
N ALA A 219 -10.14 -4.26 8.97
CA ALA A 219 -9.47 -3.04 8.53
C ALA A 219 -8.09 -3.39 7.95
N PHE A 220 -7.80 -2.84 6.77
CA PHE A 220 -6.53 -3.00 6.06
C PHE A 220 -5.90 -1.63 5.88
N LEU A 221 -4.68 -1.45 6.36
CA LEU A 221 -4.02 -0.16 6.39
C LEU A 221 -2.74 -0.18 5.55
N HIS A 222 -2.34 0.97 5.05
CA HIS A 222 -0.94 1.15 4.70
C HIS A 222 -0.07 0.80 5.91
N ARG A 223 0.93 -0.07 5.71
CA ARG A 223 1.65 -0.72 6.77
C ARG A 223 3.16 -0.65 6.54
N PRO A 224 3.81 0.47 6.87
CA PRO A 224 5.27 0.53 6.85
C PRO A 224 5.87 -0.49 7.81
N TYR A 225 5.27 -0.62 8.99
CA TYR A 225 5.50 -1.69 9.96
C TYR A 225 4.23 -1.87 10.84
N ARG A 226 4.07 -3.06 11.38
CA ARG A 226 2.85 -3.47 12.09
C ARG A 226 2.38 -2.48 13.15
N ARG A 227 3.31 -1.97 13.97
CA ARG A 227 2.98 -1.08 15.09
C ARG A 227 2.40 0.26 14.67
N MET A 228 2.82 0.81 13.53
CA MET A 228 2.26 2.06 13.00
C MET A 228 0.80 1.88 12.60
N ALA A 229 0.49 0.84 11.82
CA ALA A 229 -0.88 0.53 11.44
C ALA A 229 -1.78 0.24 12.66
N GLU A 230 -1.28 -0.51 13.65
CA GLU A 230 -1.98 -0.78 14.90
C GLU A 230 -2.29 0.51 15.68
N THR A 231 -1.32 1.42 15.75
CA THR A 231 -1.51 2.71 16.43
C THR A 231 -2.53 3.58 15.70
N GLY A 232 -2.46 3.67 14.37
CA GLY A 232 -3.45 4.40 13.56
C GLY A 232 -4.86 3.86 13.71
N LEU A 233 -5.04 2.53 13.67
CA LEU A 233 -6.36 1.93 13.85
C LEU A 233 -6.90 2.12 15.27
N ALA A 234 -6.05 2.03 16.29
CA ALA A 234 -6.45 2.28 17.66
C ALA A 234 -6.86 3.75 17.90
N ALA A 235 -6.16 4.69 17.27
CA ALA A 235 -6.54 6.11 17.30
C ALA A 235 -7.84 6.37 16.55
N ALA A 236 -8.06 5.73 15.40
CA ALA A 236 -9.33 5.79 14.68
C ALA A 236 -10.52 5.25 15.52
N TYR A 237 -10.26 4.26 16.39
CA TYR A 237 -11.27 3.82 17.36
C TYR A 237 -11.58 4.91 18.39
N LEU A 238 -10.58 5.59 18.97
CA LEU A 238 -10.82 6.71 19.87
C LEU A 238 -11.58 7.85 19.19
N LEU A 239 -11.25 8.14 17.92
CA LEU A 239 -12.00 9.12 17.12
C LEU A 239 -13.47 8.68 16.91
N ALA A 240 -13.71 7.39 16.64
CA ALA A 240 -15.07 6.87 16.51
C ALA A 240 -15.88 7.05 17.80
N LEU A 241 -15.25 6.92 18.97
CA LEU A 241 -15.88 7.23 20.27
C LEU A 241 -16.10 8.73 20.44
N ALA A 242 -15.13 9.57 20.10
CA ALA A 242 -15.23 11.03 20.22
C ALA A 242 -16.37 11.61 19.37
N ARG A 243 -16.72 10.95 18.26
CA ARG A 243 -17.82 11.36 17.35
C ARG A 243 -19.10 10.53 17.55
N GLY A 244 -19.12 9.61 18.53
CA GLY A 244 -20.17 8.61 18.72
C GLY A 244 -21.36 9.03 19.57
N GLY A 245 -21.57 10.33 19.80
CA GLY A 245 -22.64 10.85 20.68
C GLY A 245 -22.36 10.55 22.15
N SER A 246 -23.40 10.62 23.00
CA SER A 246 -23.29 10.52 24.47
C SER A 246 -22.61 9.22 24.93
N ASP A 247 -22.97 8.09 24.32
CA ASP A 247 -22.45 6.79 24.73
C ASP A 247 -20.97 6.63 24.34
N GLY A 248 -20.58 7.12 23.16
CA GLY A 248 -19.20 7.17 22.71
C GLY A 248 -18.36 8.06 23.62
N HIS A 249 -18.84 9.26 23.92
CA HIS A 249 -18.17 10.19 24.83
C HIS A 249 -17.97 9.58 26.22
N THR A 250 -18.99 8.93 26.79
CA THR A 250 -18.87 8.27 28.11
C THR A 250 -17.77 7.19 28.09
N GLN A 251 -17.68 6.40 27.03
CA GLN A 251 -16.62 5.39 26.89
C GLN A 251 -15.24 6.04 26.73
N LEU A 252 -15.12 7.09 25.90
CA LEU A 252 -13.88 7.82 25.69
C LEU A 252 -13.36 8.43 26.98
N GLU A 253 -14.22 9.10 27.76
CA GLU A 253 -13.89 9.66 29.05
C GLU A 253 -13.42 8.60 30.06
N ALA A 254 -14.05 7.44 30.08
CA ALA A 254 -13.63 6.34 30.93
C ALA A 254 -12.22 5.84 30.58
N LEU A 255 -11.91 5.73 29.30
CA LEU A 255 -10.58 5.36 28.81
C LEU A 255 -9.52 6.44 29.16
N ALA A 256 -9.85 7.72 28.97
CA ALA A 256 -8.98 8.85 29.35
C ALA A 256 -8.64 8.82 30.83
N ARG A 257 -9.65 8.70 31.70
CA ARG A 257 -9.44 8.63 33.16
C ARG A 257 -8.61 7.41 33.57
N ALA A 258 -8.85 6.24 32.95
CA ALA A 258 -8.05 5.04 33.20
C ALA A 258 -6.57 5.22 32.79
N ALA A 259 -6.31 6.09 31.82
CA ALA A 259 -4.98 6.47 31.38
C ALA A 259 -4.34 7.60 32.24
N GLY A 260 -5.08 8.17 33.18
CA GLY A 260 -4.63 9.37 33.90
C GLY A 260 -4.65 10.64 33.05
N VAL A 261 -5.39 10.65 31.97
CA VAL A 261 -5.53 11.76 31.02
C VAL A 261 -6.81 12.53 31.33
N GLU A 262 -6.73 13.86 31.30
CA GLU A 262 -7.92 14.70 31.37
C GLU A 262 -8.78 14.54 30.12
N PRO A 263 -10.06 14.13 30.23
CA PRO A 263 -10.91 13.83 29.07
C PRO A 263 -11.03 14.97 28.05
N THR A 264 -11.09 16.22 28.53
CA THR A 264 -11.20 17.42 27.67
C THR A 264 -9.98 17.60 26.77
N LEU A 265 -8.77 17.24 27.23
CA LEU A 265 -7.55 17.29 26.42
C LEU A 265 -7.61 16.23 25.31
N LEU A 266 -8.06 15.01 25.62
CA LEU A 266 -8.19 13.95 24.62
C LEU A 266 -9.23 14.31 23.54
N VAL A 267 -10.38 14.84 23.97
CA VAL A 267 -11.42 15.30 23.04
C VAL A 267 -10.90 16.43 22.17
N GLY A 268 -10.18 17.39 22.74
CA GLY A 268 -9.56 18.50 21.99
C GLY A 268 -8.59 17.99 20.91
N GLU A 269 -7.69 17.08 21.25
CA GLU A 269 -6.77 16.49 20.26
C GLU A 269 -7.49 15.75 19.12
N LEU A 270 -8.62 15.09 19.40
CA LEU A 270 -9.38 14.30 18.42
C LEU A 270 -10.40 15.11 17.60
N GLN A 271 -10.74 16.33 18.00
CA GLN A 271 -11.76 17.17 17.36
C GLN A 271 -11.25 18.51 16.85
N GLU A 272 -10.25 19.10 17.50
CA GLU A 272 -9.72 20.42 17.19
C GLU A 272 -8.45 20.39 16.34
N TRP A 273 -7.89 19.20 16.10
CA TRP A 273 -6.73 18.92 15.26
C TRP A 273 -5.50 19.75 15.65
N PRO A 274 -4.64 19.23 16.53
CA PRO A 274 -3.44 19.96 16.94
C PRO A 274 -2.55 20.19 15.73
N GLN A 275 -1.93 21.37 15.67
CA GLN A 275 -0.95 21.69 14.65
C GLN A 275 0.27 20.78 14.78
N LEU A 276 0.62 20.08 13.72
CA LEU A 276 1.90 19.37 13.67
C LEU A 276 3.05 20.39 13.68
N TYR A 277 4.04 20.15 14.52
CA TYR A 277 5.21 20.99 14.61
C TYR A 277 6.09 20.87 13.35
N ASP A 278 6.82 21.94 13.03
CA ASP A 278 7.90 21.89 12.05
C ASP A 278 9.16 21.28 12.69
N PRO A 279 9.61 20.09 12.30
CA PRO A 279 10.77 19.42 12.89
C PRO A 279 12.09 20.13 12.58
N VAL A 280 12.13 21.04 11.60
CA VAL A 280 13.33 21.83 11.26
C VAL A 280 13.52 22.98 12.23
N GLY A 281 12.43 23.55 12.73
CA GLY A 281 12.47 24.73 13.61
C GLY A 281 12.33 24.43 15.09
N ASN A 282 11.82 23.27 15.47
CA ASN A 282 11.47 23.03 16.87
C ASN A 282 11.44 21.52 17.19
N ALA A 283 12.31 21.07 18.07
CA ALA A 283 12.28 19.70 18.61
C ALA A 283 11.10 19.51 19.60
N ALA A 284 9.94 20.02 19.25
CA ALA A 284 8.83 20.19 20.14
C ALA A 284 8.11 18.88 20.50
N ALA A 285 7.26 19.00 21.50
CA ALA A 285 6.43 17.94 22.04
C ALA A 285 5.57 17.27 20.97
N ASP A 286 5.26 15.99 21.18
CA ASP A 286 4.29 15.26 20.39
C ASP A 286 2.95 16.02 20.33
N PRO A 287 2.35 16.24 19.17
CA PRO A 287 1.07 16.96 19.07
C PRO A 287 -0.12 16.20 19.65
N TYR A 288 0.02 14.88 19.87
CA TYR A 288 -1.04 14.00 20.36
C TYR A 288 -0.72 13.35 21.72
N PRO A 289 -0.23 14.08 22.75
CA PRO A 289 0.20 13.47 24.01
C PRO A 289 -0.94 12.74 24.75
N ALA A 290 -2.13 13.32 24.82
CA ALA A 290 -3.29 12.71 25.46
C ALA A 290 -3.77 11.46 24.72
N THR A 291 -3.80 11.52 23.40
CA THR A 291 -4.16 10.37 22.54
C THR A 291 -3.16 9.24 22.73
N LEU A 292 -1.85 9.51 22.66
CA LEU A 292 -0.82 8.47 22.79
C LEU A 292 -0.80 7.84 24.17
N GLU A 293 -1.01 8.62 25.24
CA GLU A 293 -1.12 8.08 26.59
C GLU A 293 -2.36 7.20 26.75
N THR A 294 -3.50 7.67 26.24
CA THR A 294 -4.75 6.87 26.24
C THR A 294 -4.57 5.58 25.44
N LEU A 295 -3.87 5.61 24.30
CA LEU A 295 -3.56 4.41 23.53
C LEU A 295 -2.67 3.41 24.28
N ARG A 296 -1.73 3.88 25.10
CA ARG A 296 -0.91 3.00 25.95
C ARG A 296 -1.79 2.25 26.96
N ALA A 297 -2.70 2.96 27.63
CA ALA A 297 -3.64 2.37 28.58
C ALA A 297 -4.65 1.43 27.88
N LEU A 298 -5.17 1.84 26.72
CA LEU A 298 -6.11 1.05 25.93
C LEU A 298 -5.54 -0.32 25.57
N ARG A 299 -4.24 -0.45 25.31
CA ARG A 299 -3.59 -1.72 24.97
C ARG A 299 -3.71 -2.78 26.09
N ALA A 300 -3.80 -2.35 27.33
CA ALA A 300 -4.05 -3.23 28.48
C ALA A 300 -5.54 -3.45 28.75
N HIS A 301 -6.41 -2.71 28.08
CA HIS A 301 -7.85 -2.76 28.30
C HIS A 301 -8.49 -3.97 27.58
N PRO A 302 -9.46 -4.67 28.18
CA PRO A 302 -10.12 -5.84 27.56
C PRO A 302 -10.71 -5.58 26.17
N GLN A 303 -11.18 -4.38 25.91
CA GLN A 303 -11.76 -3.99 24.62
C GLN A 303 -10.73 -3.88 23.49
N TYR A 304 -9.45 -3.71 23.79
CA TYR A 304 -8.42 -3.51 22.78
C TYR A 304 -8.38 -4.64 21.75
N ARG A 305 -8.50 -5.87 22.23
CA ARG A 305 -8.49 -7.03 21.35
C ARG A 305 -9.65 -6.94 20.34
N ALA A 306 -10.88 -6.79 20.81
CA ALA A 306 -12.07 -6.78 19.95
C ALA A 306 -12.14 -5.54 19.04
N GLN A 307 -11.73 -4.36 19.55
CA GLN A 307 -11.87 -3.11 18.82
C GLN A 307 -10.72 -2.80 17.85
N VAL A 308 -9.56 -3.42 18.06
CA VAL A 308 -8.36 -3.16 17.24
C VAL A 308 -7.78 -4.46 16.68
N LEU A 309 -7.30 -5.37 17.52
CA LEU A 309 -6.52 -6.51 17.05
C LEU A 309 -7.32 -7.48 16.18
N ASP A 310 -8.56 -7.78 16.56
CA ASP A 310 -9.42 -8.70 15.80
C ASP A 310 -9.81 -8.10 14.43
N LYS A 311 -9.92 -6.77 14.31
CA LYS A 311 -10.16 -6.10 13.02
C LYS A 311 -8.94 -6.11 12.09
N MET A 312 -7.73 -6.25 12.62
CA MET A 312 -6.48 -6.33 11.87
C MET A 312 -6.00 -7.76 11.60
N ARG A 313 -6.73 -8.77 12.08
CA ARG A 313 -6.22 -10.15 12.16
C ARG A 313 -6.03 -10.81 10.80
N LEU A 314 -6.95 -10.58 9.85
CA LEU A 314 -6.92 -11.24 8.55
C LEU A 314 -5.66 -10.82 7.77
N GLY A 315 -4.88 -11.80 7.34
CA GLY A 315 -3.65 -11.60 6.58
C GLY A 315 -2.46 -11.04 7.39
N ASP A 316 -2.62 -10.75 8.69
CA ASP A 316 -1.57 -10.14 9.51
C ASP A 316 -0.27 -10.96 9.53
N THR A 317 -0.38 -12.28 9.63
CA THR A 317 0.79 -13.18 9.66
C THR A 317 1.55 -13.16 8.33
N ALA A 318 0.86 -13.27 7.19
CA ALA A 318 1.49 -13.24 5.88
C ALA A 318 2.19 -11.90 5.61
N MET A 319 1.58 -10.79 6.05
CA MET A 319 2.18 -9.47 5.90
C MET A 319 3.42 -9.23 6.77
N GLN A 320 3.65 -10.01 7.82
CA GLN A 320 4.89 -9.93 8.61
C GLN A 320 6.11 -10.38 7.82
N GLU A 321 5.92 -11.26 6.83
CA GLU A 321 6.98 -11.76 5.97
C GLU A 321 7.33 -10.79 4.82
N CYS A 322 6.49 -9.80 4.53
CA CYS A 322 6.64 -8.94 3.35
C CYS A 322 7.49 -7.69 3.57
N GLY A 323 7.56 -7.16 4.79
CA GLY A 323 8.08 -5.83 5.07
C GLY A 323 7.16 -4.73 4.49
N ASN A 324 7.71 -3.52 4.29
CA ASN A 324 7.01 -2.41 3.68
C ASN A 324 6.96 -2.59 2.16
N LEU A 325 5.78 -2.58 1.59
CA LEU A 325 5.54 -2.69 0.15
C LEU A 325 5.10 -1.36 -0.47
N TYR A 326 5.21 -0.24 0.25
CA TYR A 326 4.79 1.11 -0.17
C TYR A 326 3.37 1.10 -0.77
N THR A 327 3.20 1.40 -2.06
CA THR A 327 1.87 1.45 -2.71
C THR A 327 1.15 0.11 -2.70
N ALA A 328 1.89 -0.99 -2.69
CA ALA A 328 1.33 -2.35 -2.63
C ALA A 328 1.00 -2.82 -1.20
N SER A 329 1.34 -2.05 -0.16
CA SER A 329 1.21 -2.48 1.24
C SER A 329 -0.25 -2.72 1.65
N MET A 330 -1.15 -1.76 1.44
CA MET A 330 -2.56 -1.92 1.78
C MET A 330 -3.26 -2.94 0.86
N PRO A 331 -3.11 -2.88 -0.48
CA PRO A 331 -3.70 -3.89 -1.35
C PRO A 331 -3.16 -5.31 -1.11
N GLY A 332 -1.87 -5.44 -0.76
CA GLY A 332 -1.27 -6.72 -0.40
C GLY A 332 -1.88 -7.32 0.84
N TRP A 333 -2.08 -6.49 1.87
CA TRP A 333 -2.74 -6.95 3.09
C TRP A 333 -4.19 -7.35 2.83
N LEU A 334 -4.90 -6.59 1.99
CA LEU A 334 -6.27 -6.92 1.58
C LEU A 334 -6.31 -8.29 0.86
N ALA A 335 -5.40 -8.53 -0.09
CA ALA A 335 -5.29 -9.81 -0.79
C ALA A 335 -4.99 -10.97 0.17
N ALA A 336 -3.96 -10.82 1.03
CA ALA A 336 -3.62 -11.82 2.03
C ALA A 336 -4.78 -12.13 2.99
N GLY A 337 -5.51 -11.09 3.40
CA GLY A 337 -6.65 -11.23 4.30
C GLY A 337 -7.84 -11.95 3.67
N LEU A 338 -8.15 -11.66 2.40
CA LEU A 338 -9.23 -12.34 1.67
C LEU A 338 -8.87 -13.79 1.36
N GLU A 339 -7.63 -14.10 0.98
CA GLU A 339 -7.14 -15.47 0.79
C GLU A 339 -7.27 -16.28 2.09
N GLU A 340 -6.80 -15.72 3.22
CA GLU A 340 -6.91 -16.36 4.54
C GLU A 340 -8.37 -16.57 4.93
N ALA A 341 -9.23 -15.57 4.74
CA ALA A 341 -10.65 -15.66 5.07
C ALA A 341 -11.34 -16.77 4.26
N ALA A 342 -11.06 -16.87 2.96
CA ALA A 342 -11.61 -17.91 2.09
C ALA A 342 -11.11 -19.30 2.51
N SER A 343 -9.82 -19.46 2.80
CA SER A 343 -9.24 -20.74 3.22
C SER A 343 -9.84 -21.27 4.54
N ARG A 344 -10.32 -20.35 5.40
CA ARG A 344 -10.97 -20.66 6.68
C ARG A 344 -12.49 -20.68 6.62
N SER A 345 -13.08 -20.50 5.45
CA SER A 345 -14.53 -20.38 5.26
C SER A 345 -15.16 -19.33 6.21
N ALA A 346 -14.50 -18.17 6.33
CA ALA A 346 -14.98 -17.10 7.20
C ALA A 346 -16.28 -16.48 6.65
N ALA A 347 -17.28 -16.29 7.51
CA ALA A 347 -18.56 -15.68 7.13
C ALA A 347 -18.40 -14.15 6.95
N LEU A 348 -17.95 -13.70 5.78
CA LEU A 348 -17.74 -12.29 5.48
C LEU A 348 -18.77 -11.68 4.52
N THR A 349 -19.65 -12.45 3.90
CA THR A 349 -20.66 -11.92 2.97
C THR A 349 -21.47 -10.79 3.61
N GLY A 350 -21.49 -9.63 2.94
CA GLY A 350 -22.13 -8.41 3.47
C GLY A 350 -21.33 -7.67 4.54
N ALA A 351 -20.19 -8.18 4.95
CA ALA A 351 -19.34 -7.54 5.96
C ALA A 351 -18.77 -6.21 5.47
N SER A 352 -18.74 -5.22 6.38
CA SER A 352 -18.08 -3.93 6.13
C SER A 352 -16.59 -4.03 6.40
N ILE A 353 -15.80 -3.54 5.46
CA ILE A 353 -14.34 -3.45 5.53
C ILE A 353 -13.93 -1.98 5.40
N LEU A 354 -12.89 -1.57 6.10
CA LEU A 354 -12.24 -0.28 5.90
C LEU A 354 -10.83 -0.47 5.35
N ALA A 355 -10.53 0.22 4.26
CA ALA A 355 -9.19 0.28 3.70
C ALA A 355 -8.60 1.68 3.91
N PHE A 356 -7.42 1.75 4.56
CA PHE A 356 -6.74 2.99 4.89
C PHE A 356 -5.46 3.10 4.06
N GLY A 357 -5.41 4.08 3.19
CA GLY A 357 -4.21 4.47 2.47
C GLY A 357 -3.53 5.65 3.15
N TYR A 358 -2.21 5.68 3.09
CA TYR A 358 -1.40 6.83 3.50
C TYR A 358 -0.21 6.97 2.57
N GLY A 359 0.15 8.20 2.27
CA GLY A 359 1.35 8.54 1.50
C GLY A 359 2.02 9.76 2.10
N SER A 360 3.30 9.62 2.38
CA SER A 360 4.09 10.67 3.01
C SER A 360 4.18 11.93 2.15
N GLY A 361 4.15 13.08 2.81
CA GLY A 361 4.29 14.36 2.19
C GLY A 361 3.18 15.40 2.29
N ASP A 362 1.91 15.13 2.71
CA ASP A 362 1.17 13.94 3.13
C ASP A 362 -0.19 13.85 2.46
N ALA A 363 -0.75 12.65 2.43
CA ALA A 363 -2.18 12.45 2.23
C ALA A 363 -2.64 11.09 2.77
N ALA A 364 -3.92 10.99 3.11
CA ALA A 364 -4.56 9.74 3.50
C ALA A 364 -5.94 9.57 2.87
N GLU A 365 -6.34 8.32 2.73
CA GLU A 365 -7.65 7.93 2.23
C GLU A 365 -8.23 6.83 3.10
N VAL A 366 -9.52 6.92 3.39
CA VAL A 366 -10.27 5.83 4.00
C VAL A 366 -11.41 5.44 3.08
N VAL A 367 -11.36 4.21 2.57
CA VAL A 367 -12.34 3.71 1.60
C VAL A 367 -13.19 2.62 2.26
N PRO A 368 -14.48 2.87 2.51
CA PRO A 368 -15.42 1.84 2.93
C PRO A 368 -15.68 0.85 1.80
N MET A 369 -15.71 -0.43 2.14
CA MET A 369 -15.97 -1.52 1.21
C MET A 369 -16.97 -2.50 1.82
N THR A 370 -17.68 -3.24 0.97
CA THR A 370 -18.57 -4.32 1.39
C THR A 370 -18.17 -5.59 0.68
N VAL A 371 -18.05 -6.69 1.41
CA VAL A 371 -17.81 -8.02 0.83
C VAL A 371 -19.08 -8.48 0.11
N VAL A 372 -18.97 -8.80 -1.18
CA VAL A 372 -20.13 -9.17 -1.99
C VAL A 372 -20.51 -10.63 -1.82
N GLU A 373 -21.70 -11.02 -2.27
CA GLU A 373 -22.14 -12.42 -2.29
C GLU A 373 -21.28 -13.24 -3.26
N GLY A 374 -20.89 -14.44 -2.86
CA GLY A 374 -20.08 -15.36 -3.68
C GLY A 374 -18.60 -14.97 -3.78
N TRP A 375 -18.13 -14.07 -2.95
CA TRP A 375 -16.74 -13.59 -2.89
C TRP A 375 -15.72 -14.72 -2.73
N GLU A 376 -16.08 -15.81 -2.10
CA GLU A 376 -15.21 -16.95 -1.79
C GLU A 376 -14.61 -17.56 -3.09
N ALA A 377 -15.43 -17.65 -4.13
CA ALA A 377 -14.97 -18.21 -5.41
C ALA A 377 -13.90 -17.35 -6.08
N ALA A 378 -13.98 -16.04 -5.94
CA ALA A 378 -12.96 -15.14 -6.43
C ALA A 378 -11.74 -15.11 -5.49
N ALA A 379 -11.94 -15.10 -4.19
CA ALA A 379 -10.87 -15.10 -3.20
C ALA A 379 -10.01 -16.37 -3.25
N ALA A 380 -10.61 -17.54 -3.57
CA ALA A 380 -9.88 -18.80 -3.74
C ALA A 380 -8.88 -18.79 -4.91
N ARG A 381 -8.91 -17.78 -5.79
CA ARG A 381 -7.97 -17.59 -6.90
C ARG A 381 -6.82 -16.64 -6.55
N ILE A 382 -6.83 -16.05 -5.35
CA ILE A 382 -5.71 -15.25 -4.85
C ILE A 382 -4.57 -16.20 -4.50
N ASP A 383 -3.37 -15.91 -4.98
CA ASP A 383 -2.17 -16.74 -4.80
C ASP A 383 -1.08 -16.03 -3.97
N PHE A 384 -1.49 -15.25 -2.97
CA PHE A 384 -0.57 -14.48 -2.13
C PHE A 384 0.41 -15.39 -1.37
N SER A 385 -0.09 -16.46 -0.78
CA SER A 385 0.73 -17.45 -0.07
C SER A 385 1.72 -18.17 -1.01
N VAL A 386 1.30 -18.46 -2.24
CA VAL A 386 2.16 -19.06 -3.27
C VAL A 386 3.27 -18.09 -3.69
N ALA A 387 2.96 -16.79 -3.78
CA ALA A 387 3.96 -15.78 -4.10
C ALA A 387 5.04 -15.66 -3.02
N LEU A 388 4.70 -15.86 -1.75
CA LEU A 388 5.66 -15.85 -0.63
C LEU A 388 6.48 -17.15 -0.54
N ALA A 389 5.92 -18.29 -0.96
CA ALA A 389 6.58 -19.59 -0.84
C ALA A 389 7.91 -19.71 -1.61
N GLY A 390 8.17 -18.78 -2.57
CA GLY A 390 9.43 -18.71 -3.31
C GLY A 390 10.53 -17.89 -2.65
N ALA A 391 10.29 -17.36 -1.45
CA ALA A 391 11.29 -16.59 -0.72
C ALA A 391 12.49 -17.48 -0.31
N VAL A 392 13.71 -16.92 -0.41
CA VAL A 392 14.96 -17.59 -0.04
C VAL A 392 15.55 -16.87 1.16
N ASP A 393 15.81 -17.61 2.23
CA ASP A 393 16.50 -17.09 3.40
C ASP A 393 17.96 -16.76 3.07
N LEU A 394 18.38 -15.55 3.39
CA LEU A 394 19.75 -15.11 3.21
C LEU A 394 20.47 -15.06 4.56
N ASP A 395 21.70 -15.56 4.60
CA ASP A 395 22.59 -15.25 5.70
C ASP A 395 23.05 -13.78 5.66
N GLN A 396 23.66 -13.32 6.74
CA GLN A 396 24.10 -11.93 6.86
C GLN A 396 25.06 -11.49 5.74
N ALA A 397 25.98 -12.36 5.32
CA ALA A 397 26.96 -12.03 4.31
C ALA A 397 26.31 -11.86 2.93
N ARG A 398 25.42 -12.77 2.55
CA ARG A 398 24.64 -12.70 1.31
C ARG A 398 23.69 -11.52 1.31
N TYR A 399 23.04 -11.25 2.44
CA TYR A 399 22.18 -10.06 2.59
C TYR A 399 23.00 -8.78 2.34
N GLN A 400 24.17 -8.64 2.97
CA GLN A 400 25.04 -7.47 2.80
C GLN A 400 25.53 -7.34 1.36
N GLN A 401 25.93 -8.44 0.74
CA GLN A 401 26.34 -8.44 -0.65
C GLN A 401 25.21 -7.97 -1.58
N LEU A 402 24.01 -8.54 -1.43
CA LEU A 402 22.84 -8.14 -2.22
C LEU A 402 22.47 -6.68 -2.00
N HIS A 403 22.50 -6.24 -0.75
CA HIS A 403 22.16 -4.86 -0.40
C HIS A 403 23.18 -3.87 -0.96
N ASP A 404 24.48 -4.18 -0.93
CA ASP A 404 25.53 -3.25 -1.31
C ASP A 404 25.90 -3.26 -2.78
N SER A 405 25.81 -4.40 -3.45
CA SER A 405 26.31 -4.56 -4.82
C SER A 405 25.26 -5.01 -5.84
N LEU A 406 24.16 -5.60 -5.40
CA LEU A 406 23.17 -6.27 -6.27
C LEU A 406 23.74 -7.49 -7.05
N ASP A 407 25.00 -7.84 -6.84
CA ASP A 407 25.65 -8.99 -7.50
C ASP A 407 25.66 -10.19 -6.54
N ILE A 408 24.76 -11.15 -6.77
CA ILE A 408 24.80 -12.48 -6.18
C ILE A 408 24.58 -13.50 -7.30
N ASP A 409 25.62 -14.22 -7.67
CA ASP A 409 25.56 -15.17 -8.78
C ASP A 409 24.68 -16.42 -8.50
N ASP A 410 24.44 -16.79 -7.23
CA ASP A 410 23.88 -18.10 -6.88
C ASP A 410 22.55 -18.08 -6.07
N ALA A 411 21.95 -16.94 -5.79
CA ALA A 411 20.85 -16.87 -4.81
C ALA A 411 19.44 -16.82 -5.42
N VAL A 412 19.29 -17.16 -6.69
CA VAL A 412 17.98 -17.04 -7.36
C VAL A 412 17.37 -18.43 -7.55
N ALA A 413 16.22 -18.66 -6.88
CA ALA A 413 15.43 -19.86 -7.15
C ALA A 413 15.04 -19.93 -8.64
N PRO A 414 14.90 -21.12 -9.23
CA PRO A 414 14.45 -21.29 -10.62
C PRO A 414 13.14 -20.55 -10.83
N ARG A 415 13.13 -19.59 -11.73
CA ARG A 415 11.96 -18.76 -12.02
C ARG A 415 11.21 -19.29 -13.22
N ARG A 416 9.87 -19.33 -13.11
CA ARG A 416 8.98 -19.66 -14.20
C ARG A 416 7.82 -18.68 -14.22
N ALA A 417 7.32 -18.38 -15.41
CA ALA A 417 6.20 -17.47 -15.63
C ALA A 417 6.40 -16.07 -15.00
N THR A 418 7.60 -15.53 -15.11
CA THR A 418 8.00 -14.24 -14.52
C THR A 418 8.78 -13.38 -15.52
N PHE A 419 9.01 -12.13 -15.19
CA PHE A 419 9.82 -11.21 -15.97
C PHE A 419 11.13 -10.89 -15.26
N VAL A 420 12.17 -10.69 -16.07
CA VAL A 420 13.50 -10.31 -15.61
C VAL A 420 14.06 -9.17 -16.45
N ILE A 421 14.99 -8.42 -15.91
CA ILE A 421 15.85 -7.52 -16.69
C ILE A 421 16.80 -8.41 -17.49
N ASP A 422 16.68 -8.39 -18.82
CA ASP A 422 17.49 -9.21 -19.71
C ASP A 422 18.84 -8.54 -19.98
N ARG A 423 18.84 -7.23 -20.20
CA ARG A 423 20.04 -6.41 -20.39
C ARG A 423 19.73 -4.92 -20.18
N VAL A 424 20.76 -4.16 -19.93
CA VAL A 424 20.74 -2.68 -20.01
C VAL A 424 21.50 -2.25 -21.25
N GLY A 425 20.91 -1.36 -22.04
CA GLY A 425 21.49 -0.83 -23.25
C GLY A 425 22.79 -0.05 -22.98
N CYS A 426 23.77 -0.23 -23.82
CA CYS A 426 25.07 0.45 -23.71
C CYS A 426 25.57 1.06 -25.04
N ALA A 427 24.79 0.93 -26.10
CA ALA A 427 25.21 1.33 -27.44
C ALA A 427 25.14 2.85 -27.62
N GLN A 428 26.25 3.41 -27.99
CA GLN A 428 26.36 4.78 -28.48
C GLN A 428 26.61 4.73 -30.01
N ALA A 429 25.58 4.41 -30.76
CA ALA A 429 25.68 4.27 -32.19
C ALA A 429 25.57 5.65 -32.88
N ARG A 430 26.58 6.08 -33.60
CA ARG A 430 26.50 7.25 -34.48
C ARG A 430 25.46 6.99 -35.59
N GLY A 431 24.33 7.70 -35.53
CA GLY A 431 23.26 7.61 -36.53
C GLY A 431 22.31 6.41 -36.42
N ALA A 432 22.38 5.65 -35.31
CA ALA A 432 21.45 4.58 -34.96
C ALA A 432 20.79 4.87 -33.59
N LEU A 433 19.98 3.93 -33.12
CA LEU A 433 19.31 4.01 -31.84
C LEU A 433 20.33 4.11 -30.69
N ASP A 434 20.26 5.19 -29.90
CA ASP A 434 21.00 5.31 -28.64
C ASP A 434 20.10 4.68 -27.54
N ASP A 435 20.55 3.57 -26.96
CA ASP A 435 19.82 2.83 -25.93
C ASP A 435 20.55 2.82 -24.56
N ARG A 436 21.51 3.73 -24.37
CA ARG A 436 22.28 3.76 -23.10
C ARG A 436 21.42 3.94 -21.89
N GLY A 437 21.54 2.97 -20.95
CA GLY A 437 20.81 2.98 -19.69
C GLY A 437 19.33 2.56 -19.81
N ILE A 438 18.88 2.15 -21.00
CA ILE A 438 17.52 1.65 -21.20
C ILE A 438 17.50 0.16 -20.88
N GLU A 439 16.60 -0.25 -19.97
CA GLU A 439 16.41 -1.63 -19.61
C GLU A 439 15.57 -2.37 -20.66
N TYR A 440 15.98 -3.59 -20.97
CA TYR A 440 15.24 -4.54 -21.79
C TYR A 440 14.80 -5.69 -20.93
N TYR A 441 13.56 -6.11 -21.11
CA TYR A 441 12.91 -7.10 -20.27
C TYR A 441 12.60 -8.37 -21.05
N ARG A 442 12.64 -9.50 -20.36
CA ARG A 442 12.34 -10.80 -20.95
C ARG A 442 11.36 -11.58 -20.07
N PHE A 443 10.40 -12.21 -20.72
CA PHE A 443 9.52 -13.19 -20.10
C PHE A 443 10.22 -14.55 -20.02
N VAL A 444 10.33 -15.11 -18.82
CA VAL A 444 10.82 -16.47 -18.55
C VAL A 444 9.62 -17.39 -18.42
N ARG A 445 9.49 -18.34 -19.34
CA ARG A 445 8.40 -19.30 -19.37
C ARG A 445 8.46 -20.32 -18.23
#